data_09657a4ff078334663f64b379fa8f905
#
_entry.id   09657a4ff078334663f64b379fa8f905
#
_cell.length_a   1.000
_cell.length_b   1.000
_cell.length_c   1.000
_cell.angle_alpha   90.00
_cell.angle_beta   90.00
_cell.angle_gamma   90.00
#
_symmetry.space_group_name_H-M   'P 1'
#
loop_
_entity.id
_entity.type
_entity.pdbx_description
1 polymer ?
#
loop_
_entity_poly.entity_id
_entity_poly.type
_entity_poly.pdbx_seq_one_letter_code
_entity_poly.pdbx_strand_id
1 'polypeptide(L)'
;MKTIQLTLRLKSPLILAGTSGDRNVTETYRYIPGTAILGALATRFIRTHKIQFRAPSSTAPVQDSVTAFYNLFTTNQICFGNAYPVIGGTASIPAPLALQAEKHGGTTLYNVL
;
A
#
# COMPACT_ATOMS: atom_id res chain seq x y z
N MET A 1 -9.09 -6.06 17.95
CA MET A 1 -8.68 -5.79 16.55
C MET A 1 -8.21 -7.10 15.92
N LYS A 2 -8.67 -7.40 14.73
CA LYS A 2 -8.20 -8.58 13.98
C LYS A 2 -7.20 -8.12 12.93
N THR A 3 -6.07 -8.80 12.83
CA THR A 3 -5.02 -8.48 11.85
C THR A 3 -4.89 -9.65 10.88
N ILE A 4 -4.82 -9.34 9.59
CA ILE A 4 -4.54 -10.30 8.52
C ILE A 4 -3.19 -9.93 7.93
N GLN A 5 -2.27 -10.87 7.93
CA GLN A 5 -0.97 -10.71 7.28
C GLN A 5 -1.02 -11.35 5.89
N LEU A 6 -0.63 -10.58 4.88
CA LEU A 6 -0.61 -11.03 3.48
C LEU A 6 0.81 -10.94 2.94
N THR A 7 1.19 -11.91 2.12
CA THR A 7 2.42 -11.87 1.34
C THR A 7 2.07 -11.56 -0.11
N LEU A 8 2.64 -10.48 -0.65
CA LEU A 8 2.46 -10.07 -2.04
C LEU A 8 3.64 -10.57 -2.87
N ARG A 9 3.33 -11.23 -3.98
CA ARG A 9 4.33 -11.66 -4.95
C ARG A 9 4.17 -10.86 -6.23
N LEU A 10 5.17 -10.05 -6.57
CA LEU A 10 5.21 -9.33 -7.83
C LEU A 10 5.53 -10.30 -8.97
N LYS A 11 4.74 -10.27 -10.03
CA LYS A 11 4.95 -11.06 -11.25
C LYS A 11 5.62 -10.26 -12.36
N SER A 12 5.69 -8.96 -12.21
CA SER A 12 6.34 -8.02 -13.12
C SER A 12 6.96 -6.87 -12.32
N PRO A 13 7.94 -6.15 -12.90
CA PRO A 13 8.49 -4.96 -12.27
C PRO A 13 7.40 -3.95 -11.92
N LEU A 14 7.51 -3.33 -10.76
CA LEU A 14 6.61 -2.31 -10.26
C LEU A 14 7.38 -1.02 -10.02
N ILE A 15 6.88 0.08 -10.57
CA ILE A 15 7.39 1.43 -10.31
C ILE A 15 6.29 2.21 -9.60
N LEU A 16 6.58 2.68 -8.40
CA LEU A 16 5.72 3.58 -7.65
C LEU A 16 6.49 4.88 -7.48
N ALA A 17 6.14 5.87 -8.30
CA ALA A 17 6.85 7.15 -8.31
C ALA A 17 6.76 7.84 -6.96
N GLY A 18 7.92 8.15 -6.38
CA GLY A 18 8.07 9.05 -5.25
C GLY A 18 8.15 10.51 -5.72
N THR A 19 8.12 11.42 -4.78
CA THR A 19 8.46 12.82 -5.02
C THR A 19 9.97 12.94 -5.18
N SER A 20 10.47 12.91 -6.41
CA SER A 20 11.84 13.28 -6.71
C SER A 20 11.91 14.79 -6.94
N GLY A 21 12.91 15.45 -6.36
CA GLY A 21 13.19 16.87 -6.61
C GLY A 21 13.76 17.14 -8.02
N ASP A 22 14.17 16.12 -8.73
CA ASP A 22 14.72 16.22 -10.08
C ASP A 22 13.67 15.75 -11.11
N ARG A 23 13.41 16.60 -12.11
CA ARG A 23 12.47 16.32 -13.21
C ARG A 23 12.88 15.16 -14.11
N ASN A 24 14.16 14.83 -14.14
CA ASN A 24 14.73 13.81 -15.01
C ASN A 24 14.94 12.46 -14.31
N VAL A 25 14.70 12.38 -13.01
CA VAL A 25 14.89 11.14 -12.24
C VAL A 25 13.57 10.78 -11.54
N THR A 26 13.05 9.61 -11.89
CA THR A 26 11.89 9.03 -11.17
C THR A 26 12.41 7.98 -10.21
N GLU A 27 12.38 8.30 -8.93
CA GLU A 27 12.67 7.32 -7.89
C GLU A 27 11.41 6.52 -7.55
N THR A 28 11.56 5.22 -7.40
CA THR A 28 10.50 4.37 -6.89
C THR A 28 10.61 4.20 -5.38
N TYR A 29 9.48 4.10 -4.70
CA TYR A 29 9.48 3.72 -3.29
C TYR A 29 10.09 2.32 -3.12
N ARG A 30 10.81 2.12 -2.02
CA ARG A 30 11.39 0.80 -1.65
C ARG A 30 10.37 -0.11 -0.95
N TYR A 31 9.13 0.31 -0.86
CA TYR A 31 8.01 -0.42 -0.28
C TYR A 31 6.75 -0.08 -1.05
N ILE A 32 5.69 -0.87 -0.89
CA ILE A 32 4.40 -0.55 -1.49
C ILE A 32 3.55 0.15 -0.43
N PRO A 33 3.18 1.43 -0.63
CA PRO A 33 2.29 2.13 0.29
C PRO A 33 0.94 1.44 0.43
N GLY A 34 0.39 1.42 1.64
CA GLY A 34 -0.93 0.86 1.91
C GLY A 34 -2.04 1.49 1.06
N THR A 35 -1.90 2.77 0.72
CA THR A 35 -2.81 3.48 -0.19
C THR A 35 -2.79 2.91 -1.61
N ALA A 36 -1.62 2.47 -2.11
CA ALA A 36 -1.52 1.83 -3.41
C ALA A 36 -2.17 0.43 -3.40
N ILE A 37 -2.01 -0.32 -2.31
CA ILE A 37 -2.67 -1.61 -2.10
C ILE A 37 -4.19 -1.42 -2.05
N LEU A 38 -4.67 -0.46 -1.26
CA LEU A 38 -6.09 -0.11 -1.17
C LEU A 38 -6.65 0.23 -2.55
N GLY A 39 -5.98 1.11 -3.31
CA GLY A 39 -6.42 1.52 -4.64
C GLY A 39 -6.50 0.34 -5.62
N ALA A 40 -5.51 -0.54 -5.60
CA ALA A 40 -5.51 -1.73 -6.45
C ALA A 40 -6.65 -2.69 -6.12
N LEU A 41 -6.88 -2.95 -4.83
CA LEU A 41 -7.98 -3.82 -4.37
C LEU A 41 -9.35 -3.20 -4.65
N ALA A 42 -9.52 -1.92 -4.39
CA ALA A 42 -10.75 -1.19 -4.69
C ALA A 42 -11.08 -1.24 -6.18
N THR A 43 -10.10 -0.97 -7.04
CA THR A 43 -10.28 -1.03 -8.50
C THR A 43 -10.67 -2.44 -8.96
N ARG A 44 -10.01 -3.46 -8.41
CA ARG A 44 -10.35 -4.85 -8.72
C ARG A 44 -11.76 -5.21 -8.25
N PHE A 45 -12.16 -4.78 -7.06
CA PHE A 45 -13.49 -5.01 -6.52
C PHE A 45 -14.56 -4.39 -7.41
N ILE A 46 -14.39 -3.12 -7.82
CA ILE A 46 -15.31 -2.42 -8.74
C ILE A 46 -15.47 -3.21 -10.04
N ARG A 47 -14.37 -3.64 -10.65
CA ARG A 47 -14.40 -4.39 -11.91
C ARG A 47 -15.05 -5.76 -11.77
N THR A 48 -14.74 -6.49 -10.71
CA THR A 48 -15.25 -7.85 -10.46
C THR A 48 -16.77 -7.82 -10.22
N HIS A 49 -17.24 -6.86 -9.43
CA HIS A 49 -18.66 -6.74 -9.09
C HIS A 49 -19.44 -5.84 -10.03
N LYS A 50 -18.78 -5.31 -11.09
CA LYS A 50 -19.40 -4.41 -12.08
C LYS A 50 -20.16 -3.25 -11.43
N ILE A 51 -19.55 -2.66 -10.39
CA ILE A 51 -20.18 -1.60 -9.59
C ILE A 51 -20.39 -0.37 -10.47
N GLN A 52 -21.62 0.13 -10.45
CA GLN A 52 -21.99 1.42 -11.04
C GLN A 52 -22.35 2.38 -9.91
N PHE A 53 -21.54 3.40 -9.73
CA PHE A 53 -21.87 4.48 -8.81
C PHE A 53 -22.93 5.37 -9.44
N ARG A 54 -24.03 5.54 -8.71
CA ARG A 54 -25.18 6.33 -9.19
C ARG A 54 -25.05 7.78 -8.78
N ALA A 55 -25.69 8.64 -9.57
CA ALA A 55 -25.88 10.03 -9.17
C ALA A 55 -26.75 10.14 -7.92
N PRO A 56 -26.53 11.15 -7.06
CA PRO A 56 -27.29 11.34 -5.81
C PRO A 56 -28.81 11.44 -5.99
N SER A 57 -29.29 11.77 -7.19
CA SER A 57 -30.70 11.92 -7.55
C SER A 57 -31.41 10.62 -7.90
N SER A 58 -30.72 9.48 -7.90
CA SER A 58 -31.33 8.20 -8.28
C SER A 58 -32.13 7.61 -7.12
N THR A 59 -33.41 7.34 -7.33
CA THR A 59 -34.35 6.71 -6.37
C THR A 59 -34.29 5.17 -6.38
N ALA A 60 -33.48 4.58 -7.25
CA ALA A 60 -33.38 3.13 -7.33
C ALA A 60 -32.61 2.53 -6.14
N PRO A 61 -32.88 1.28 -5.74
CA PRO A 61 -32.22 0.65 -4.59
C PRO A 61 -30.70 0.54 -4.80
N VAL A 62 -29.93 0.76 -3.73
CA VAL A 62 -28.49 0.62 -3.73
C VAL A 62 -28.13 -0.87 -3.80
N GLN A 63 -27.22 -1.25 -4.68
CA GLN A 63 -26.75 -2.63 -4.77
C GLN A 63 -25.97 -3.00 -3.52
N ASP A 64 -26.11 -4.22 -3.02
CA ASP A 64 -25.35 -4.73 -1.86
C ASP A 64 -23.83 -4.64 -2.07
N SER A 65 -23.37 -4.82 -3.31
CA SER A 65 -21.96 -4.66 -3.66
C SER A 65 -21.44 -3.22 -3.48
N VAL A 66 -22.29 -2.20 -3.69
CA VAL A 66 -21.92 -0.81 -3.44
C VAL A 66 -21.76 -0.56 -1.93
N THR A 67 -22.69 -1.07 -1.14
CA THR A 67 -22.60 -1.00 0.33
C THR A 67 -21.35 -1.70 0.85
N ALA A 68 -21.06 -2.91 0.33
CA ALA A 68 -19.85 -3.64 0.68
C ALA A 68 -18.57 -2.87 0.28
N PHE A 69 -18.57 -2.23 -0.88
CA PHE A 69 -17.46 -1.39 -1.32
C PHE A 69 -17.19 -0.24 -0.33
N TYR A 70 -18.22 0.50 0.05
CA TYR A 70 -18.07 1.58 1.01
C TYR A 70 -17.56 1.09 2.36
N ASN A 71 -18.09 -0.01 2.88
CA ASN A 71 -17.66 -0.58 4.15
C ASN A 71 -16.20 -1.04 4.13
N LEU A 72 -15.74 -1.60 3.02
CA LEU A 72 -14.38 -2.10 2.89
C LEU A 72 -13.35 -0.99 2.66
N PHE A 73 -13.67 0.03 1.86
CA PHE A 73 -12.65 0.93 1.32
C PHE A 73 -12.79 2.39 1.75
N THR A 74 -13.93 2.82 2.31
CA THR A 74 -14.15 4.24 2.60
C THR A 74 -14.47 4.57 4.05
N THR A 75 -14.91 3.60 4.85
CA THR A 75 -15.34 3.86 6.25
C THR A 75 -14.21 3.83 7.27
N ASN A 76 -12.96 3.65 6.85
CA ASN A 76 -11.80 3.48 7.73
C ASN A 76 -11.92 2.30 8.74
N GLN A 77 -12.84 1.37 8.52
CA GLN A 77 -12.97 0.17 9.35
C GLN A 77 -11.84 -0.82 9.07
N ILE A 78 -11.25 -0.74 7.89
CA ILE A 78 -10.11 -1.56 7.48
C ILE A 78 -8.93 -0.65 7.19
N CYS A 79 -7.80 -0.90 7.86
CA CYS A 79 -6.56 -0.21 7.62
C CYS A 79 -5.63 -1.07 6.77
N PHE A 80 -5.18 -0.54 5.64
CA PHE A 80 -4.21 -1.21 4.77
C PHE A 80 -2.81 -0.73 5.12
N GLY A 81 -2.00 -1.62 5.69
CA GLY A 81 -0.61 -1.34 6.01
C GLY A 81 0.28 -1.33 4.76
N ASN A 82 1.48 -0.77 4.91
CA ASN A 82 2.50 -0.81 3.87
C ASN A 82 3.02 -2.24 3.69
N ALA A 83 3.38 -2.60 2.46
CA ALA A 83 4.08 -3.86 2.19
C ALA A 83 5.58 -3.60 2.05
N TYR A 84 6.35 -4.24 2.90
CA TYR A 84 7.81 -4.16 2.91
C TYR A 84 8.42 -5.40 2.24
N PRO A 85 9.63 -5.31 1.67
CA PRO A 85 10.31 -6.44 1.06
C PRO A 85 10.51 -7.58 2.05
N VAL A 86 10.37 -8.81 1.55
CA VAL A 86 10.74 -10.02 2.27
C VAL A 86 12.12 -10.47 1.76
N ILE A 87 13.10 -10.51 2.65
CA ILE A 87 14.49 -10.86 2.34
C ILE A 87 14.86 -12.08 3.17
N GLY A 88 15.29 -13.16 2.49
CA GLY A 88 15.63 -14.41 3.18
C GLY A 88 14.51 -15.01 4.01
N GLY A 89 13.24 -14.85 3.58
CA GLY A 89 12.07 -15.33 4.32
C GLY A 89 11.60 -14.43 5.48
N THR A 90 12.31 -13.35 5.75
CA THR A 90 11.99 -12.40 6.83
C THR A 90 11.47 -11.10 6.26
N ALA A 91 10.35 -10.61 6.80
CA ALA A 91 9.83 -9.30 6.46
C ALA A 91 10.76 -8.20 6.98
N SER A 92 11.17 -7.30 6.09
CA SER A 92 11.96 -6.13 6.49
C SER A 92 11.04 -5.04 7.02
N ILE A 93 11.58 -4.22 7.91
CA ILE A 93 10.92 -3.00 8.40
C ILE A 93 11.86 -1.82 8.14
N PRO A 94 11.32 -0.60 7.95
CA PRO A 94 12.17 0.58 7.84
C PRO A 94 13.03 0.74 9.09
N ALA A 95 14.32 1.01 8.90
CA ALA A 95 15.18 1.36 10.01
C ALA A 95 14.76 2.73 10.58
N PRO A 96 14.70 2.88 11.91
CA PRO A 96 14.51 4.20 12.51
C PRO A 96 15.61 5.16 12.09
N LEU A 97 15.29 6.46 11.96
CA LEU A 97 16.28 7.49 11.62
C LEU A 97 17.42 7.60 12.64
N ALA A 98 17.18 7.12 13.87
CA ALA A 98 18.19 7.05 14.92
C ALA A 98 19.29 6.00 14.67
N LEU A 99 19.05 5.04 13.77
CA LEU A 99 20.02 4.00 13.44
C LEU A 99 20.79 4.40 12.17
N GLN A 100 22.10 4.53 12.30
CA GLN A 100 23.00 4.80 11.19
C GLN A 100 24.01 3.67 11.03
N ALA A 101 24.36 3.39 9.80
CA ALA A 101 25.43 2.46 9.44
C ALA A 101 26.65 3.23 8.93
N GLU A 102 27.82 2.64 9.05
CA GLU A 102 29.02 3.18 8.45
C GLU A 102 28.90 3.30 6.92
N LYS A 103 29.34 4.43 6.38
CA LYS A 103 29.24 4.79 4.95
C LYS A 103 29.95 3.82 4.02
N HIS A 104 30.92 3.08 4.50
CA HIS A 104 31.79 2.21 3.71
C HIS A 104 31.61 0.70 3.99
N GLY A 105 30.39 0.28 4.28
CA GLY A 105 30.06 -1.15 4.32
C GLY A 105 30.25 -1.83 5.67
N GLY A 106 30.29 -1.09 6.75
CA GLY A 106 30.22 -1.64 8.09
C GLY A 106 28.88 -2.32 8.35
N THR A 107 28.91 -3.46 9.03
CA THR A 107 27.71 -4.19 9.46
C THR A 107 27.18 -3.69 10.80
N THR A 108 27.88 -2.75 11.42
CA THR A 108 27.52 -2.22 12.75
C THR A 108 26.56 -1.06 12.60
N LEU A 109 25.45 -1.12 13.33
CA LEU A 109 24.48 -0.04 13.44
C LEU A 109 24.74 0.75 14.72
N TYR A 110 24.77 2.07 14.57
CA TYR A 110 24.97 2.99 15.70
C TYR A 110 23.66 3.71 16.00
N ASN A 111 23.33 3.82 17.27
CA ASN A 111 22.25 4.71 17.71
C ASN A 111 22.85 6.11 17.90
N VAL A 112 22.25 7.10 17.22
CA VAL A 112 22.74 8.50 17.23
C VAL A 112 21.88 9.44 18.09
N LEU A 113 20.95 8.88 18.86
CA LEU A 113 20.15 9.61 19.85
C LEU A 113 20.70 9.43 21.25
#